data_d9e0b0a942d26566512266544733f479
#
_entry.id   d9e0b0a942d26566512266544733f479
#
_cell.length_a   1.000
_cell.length_b   1.000
_cell.length_c   1.000
_cell.angle_alpha   90.00
_cell.angle_beta   90.00
_cell.angle_gamma   90.00
#
_symmetry.space_group_name_H-M   'P 1'
#
loop_
_entity.id
_entity.type
_entity.pdbx_description
1 polymer ?
#
loop_
_entity_poly.entity_id
_entity_poly.type
_entity_poly.pdbx_seq_one_letter_code
_entity_poly.pdbx_strand_id
1 'polypeptide(L)'
;MVRQPEVCVAFVGDYLIMADSKYMMRQVSDCLSGSTAKLSEALDFQLISDRIAAQLQNKECSALSYSRPEESLQLFYELARDPKNRERLRAVSDNNGFFKALLAGLDKRELPPFSVIAKYLAPGGGFLVDDDTGLHYMSFSLRRE
;
A
#
# COMPACT_ATOMS: atom_id res chain seq x y z
N MET A 1 -5.65 -8.87 -19.10
CA MET A 1 -6.92 -9.23 -18.44
C MET A 1 -6.96 -8.42 -17.14
N VAL A 2 -7.80 -7.41 -17.04
CA VAL A 2 -7.96 -6.66 -15.79
C VAL A 2 -8.65 -7.62 -14.81
N ARG A 3 -7.93 -7.99 -13.75
CA ARG A 3 -8.46 -8.88 -12.72
C ARG A 3 -9.53 -8.10 -11.96
N GLN A 4 -10.76 -8.54 -11.99
CA GLN A 4 -11.79 -7.96 -11.11
C GLN A 4 -11.38 -8.24 -9.66
N PRO A 5 -11.40 -7.24 -8.78
CA PRO A 5 -11.14 -7.45 -7.37
C PRO A 5 -12.20 -8.41 -6.82
N GLU A 6 -11.74 -9.52 -6.25
CA GLU A 6 -12.60 -10.51 -5.61
C GLU A 6 -12.43 -10.36 -4.09
N VAL A 7 -13.40 -9.75 -3.43
CA VAL A 7 -13.35 -9.61 -1.98
C VAL A 7 -13.46 -10.98 -1.33
N CYS A 8 -12.41 -11.38 -0.65
CA CYS A 8 -12.34 -12.60 0.13
C CYS A 8 -12.47 -12.26 1.62
N VAL A 9 -13.30 -13.01 2.34
CA VAL A 9 -13.50 -12.86 3.78
C VAL A 9 -13.35 -14.21 4.45
N ALA A 10 -12.58 -14.27 5.54
CA ALA A 10 -12.41 -15.49 6.34
C ALA A 10 -12.24 -15.16 7.81
N PHE A 11 -12.68 -16.09 8.66
CA PHE A 11 -12.32 -16.09 10.09
C PHE A 11 -11.14 -17.03 10.29
N VAL A 12 -10.09 -16.54 10.96
CA VAL A 12 -8.92 -17.32 11.31
C VAL A 12 -8.57 -17.05 12.78
N GLY A 13 -8.84 -18.02 13.65
CA GLY A 13 -8.82 -17.78 15.10
C GLY A 13 -9.83 -16.68 15.46
N ASP A 14 -9.39 -15.70 16.23
CA ASP A 14 -10.21 -14.55 16.67
C ASP A 14 -10.22 -13.39 15.68
N TYR A 15 -9.63 -13.56 14.49
CA TYR A 15 -9.50 -12.49 13.51
C TYR A 15 -10.47 -12.65 12.34
N LEU A 16 -11.16 -11.57 12.00
CA LEU A 16 -11.84 -11.41 10.71
C LEU A 16 -10.85 -10.85 9.70
N ILE A 17 -10.56 -11.62 8.65
CA ILE A 17 -9.64 -11.22 7.60
C ILE A 17 -10.45 -10.86 6.35
N MET A 18 -10.17 -9.69 5.79
CA MET A 18 -10.70 -9.24 4.51
C MET A 18 -9.54 -8.98 3.55
N ALA A 19 -9.60 -9.56 2.36
CA ALA A 19 -8.58 -9.40 1.34
C ALA A 19 -9.23 -9.14 -0.02
N ASP A 20 -8.51 -8.48 -0.91
CA ASP A 20 -8.93 -8.14 -2.27
C ASP A 20 -8.68 -9.28 -3.27
N SER A 21 -8.09 -10.37 -2.81
CA SER A 21 -7.77 -11.52 -3.65
C SER A 21 -7.55 -12.81 -2.87
N LYS A 22 -7.82 -13.94 -3.51
CA LYS A 22 -7.48 -15.27 -2.98
C LYS A 22 -5.97 -15.43 -2.73
N TYR A 23 -5.14 -14.73 -3.49
CA TYR A 23 -3.69 -14.74 -3.30
C TYR A 23 -3.33 -14.15 -1.94
N MET A 24 -3.84 -12.97 -1.61
CA MET A 24 -3.62 -12.33 -0.30
C MET A 24 -4.13 -13.20 0.85
N MET A 25 -5.31 -13.81 0.69
CA MET A 25 -5.85 -14.72 1.70
C MET A 25 -4.93 -15.92 1.96
N ARG A 26 -4.33 -16.50 0.92
CA ARG A 26 -3.33 -17.57 1.06
C ARG A 26 -2.07 -17.08 1.77
N GLN A 27 -1.55 -15.89 1.39
CA GLN A 27 -0.38 -15.31 2.06
C GLN A 27 -0.61 -15.14 3.57
N VAL A 28 -1.79 -14.72 3.98
CA VAL A 28 -2.14 -14.63 5.41
C VAL A 28 -2.15 -16.01 6.06
N SER A 29 -2.75 -17.01 5.42
CA SER A 29 -2.77 -18.39 5.91
C SER A 29 -1.36 -18.98 6.06
N ASP A 30 -0.50 -18.76 5.05
CA ASP A 30 0.89 -19.24 5.04
C ASP A 30 1.73 -18.54 6.13
N CYS A 31 1.48 -17.26 6.35
CA CYS A 31 2.10 -16.50 7.44
C CYS A 31 1.69 -17.03 8.81
N LEU A 32 0.42 -17.32 9.02
CA LEU A 32 -0.10 -17.86 10.28
C LEU A 32 0.42 -19.28 10.57
N SER A 33 0.62 -20.09 9.52
CA SER A 33 1.23 -21.42 9.65
C SER A 33 2.75 -21.38 9.82
N GLY A 34 3.38 -20.21 9.73
CA GLY A 34 4.83 -20.05 9.83
C GLY A 34 5.58 -20.43 8.54
N SER A 35 4.87 -20.63 7.42
CA SER A 35 5.47 -21.01 6.14
C SER A 35 6.11 -19.82 5.40
N THR A 36 5.78 -18.60 5.79
CA THR A 36 6.36 -17.36 5.23
C THR A 36 6.78 -16.41 6.35
N ALA A 37 7.72 -15.50 6.03
CA ALA A 37 8.18 -14.48 6.96
C ALA A 37 7.02 -13.57 7.38
N LYS A 38 7.00 -13.20 8.66
CA LYS A 38 5.97 -12.32 9.22
C LYS A 38 6.31 -10.85 8.96
N LEU A 39 5.29 -10.05 8.75
CA LEU A 39 5.46 -8.60 8.62
C LEU A 39 6.12 -7.99 9.86
N SER A 40 5.84 -8.53 11.05
CA SER A 40 6.45 -8.12 12.32
C SER A 40 7.98 -8.31 12.38
N GLU A 41 8.55 -9.11 11.48
CA GLU A 41 10.01 -9.33 11.37
C GLU A 41 10.66 -8.34 10.41
N ALA A 42 9.89 -7.59 9.63
CA ALA A 42 10.40 -6.60 8.69
C ALA A 42 10.86 -5.33 9.44
N LEU A 43 12.10 -4.91 9.19
CA LEU A 43 12.73 -3.79 9.89
C LEU A 43 11.94 -2.47 9.76
N ASP A 44 11.45 -2.18 8.57
CA ASP A 44 10.66 -0.98 8.30
C ASP A 44 9.31 -0.99 9.05
N PHE A 45 8.68 -2.17 9.17
CA PHE A 45 7.50 -2.34 9.99
C PHE A 45 7.80 -2.14 11.48
N GLN A 46 8.90 -2.69 11.97
CA GLN A 46 9.32 -2.53 13.36
C GLN A 46 9.57 -1.05 13.69
N LEU A 47 10.31 -0.34 12.84
CA LEU A 47 10.57 1.10 13.02
C LEU A 47 9.27 1.93 13.08
N ILE A 48 8.29 1.59 12.24
CA ILE A 48 6.99 2.27 12.24
C ILE A 48 6.19 1.91 13.49
N SER A 49 6.17 0.63 13.87
CA SER A 49 5.47 0.17 15.08
C SER A 49 6.03 0.83 16.35
N ASP A 50 7.35 0.90 16.47
CA ASP A 50 8.01 1.55 17.61
C ASP A 50 7.66 3.05 17.67
N ARG A 51 7.62 3.70 16.51
CA ARG A 51 7.24 5.12 16.44
C ARG A 51 5.78 5.36 16.80
N ILE A 52 4.88 4.47 16.37
CA ILE A 52 3.47 4.50 16.78
C ILE A 52 3.36 4.30 18.28
N ALA A 53 4.02 3.29 18.85
CA ALA A 53 4.00 3.01 20.28
C ALA A 53 4.50 4.22 21.09
N ALA A 54 5.57 4.87 20.67
CA ALA A 54 6.11 6.06 21.30
C ALA A 54 5.13 7.25 21.28
N GLN A 55 4.33 7.38 20.21
CA GLN A 55 3.35 8.47 20.09
C GLN A 55 2.04 8.18 20.83
N LEU A 56 1.65 6.91 20.94
CA LEU A 56 0.44 6.50 21.66
C LEU A 56 0.54 6.74 23.17
N GLN A 57 1.75 6.73 23.75
CA GLN A 57 1.96 6.97 25.21
C GLN A 57 1.00 6.14 26.08
N ASN A 58 0.84 4.87 25.78
CA ASN A 58 -0.09 3.93 26.44
C ASN A 58 -1.59 4.19 26.18
N LYS A 59 -1.97 5.06 25.26
CA LYS A 59 -3.36 5.13 24.81
C LYS A 59 -3.71 3.92 23.95
N GLU A 60 -4.93 3.43 24.07
CA GLU A 60 -5.45 2.42 23.15
C GLU A 60 -5.71 3.03 21.78
N CYS A 61 -5.35 2.31 20.72
CA CYS A 61 -5.66 2.74 19.36
C CYS A 61 -6.75 1.84 18.74
N SER A 62 -7.68 2.46 18.03
CA SER A 62 -8.79 1.78 17.36
C SER A 62 -8.39 1.18 16.02
N ALA A 63 -7.36 1.73 15.37
CA ALA A 63 -6.85 1.23 14.11
C ALA A 63 -5.37 1.57 13.93
N LEU A 64 -4.66 0.68 13.23
CA LEU A 64 -3.29 0.87 12.77
C LEU A 64 -3.24 0.75 11.26
N SER A 65 -2.41 1.57 10.63
CA SER A 65 -2.13 1.48 9.20
C SER A 65 -0.62 1.38 8.95
N TYR A 66 -0.27 0.61 7.94
CA TYR A 66 1.09 0.49 7.44
C TYR A 66 1.07 0.42 5.92
N SER A 67 2.02 1.07 5.26
CA SER A 67 2.12 1.08 3.80
C SER A 67 3.56 1.13 3.32
N ARG A 68 3.79 0.47 2.17
CA ARG A 68 5.01 0.54 1.35
C ARG A 68 4.67 1.14 0.00
N PRO A 69 4.60 2.48 -0.10
CA PRO A 69 4.17 3.14 -1.32
C PRO A 69 5.09 2.84 -2.52
N GLU A 70 6.37 2.54 -2.28
CA GLU A 70 7.30 2.16 -3.32
C GLU A 70 6.92 0.86 -4.03
N GLU A 71 6.44 -0.16 -3.30
CA GLU A 71 6.06 -1.44 -3.90
C GLU A 71 4.81 -1.30 -4.78
N SER A 72 3.83 -0.57 -4.29
CA SER A 72 2.58 -0.32 -5.04
C SER A 72 2.82 0.54 -6.26
N LEU A 73 3.60 1.61 -6.11
CA LEU A 73 3.87 2.54 -7.21
C LEU A 73 4.78 1.92 -8.27
N GLN A 74 5.73 1.06 -7.90
CA GLN A 74 6.61 0.38 -8.85
C GLN A 74 5.80 -0.40 -9.88
N LEU A 75 4.82 -1.16 -9.45
CA LEU A 75 3.97 -1.94 -10.35
C LEU A 75 3.26 -1.02 -11.37
N PHE A 76 2.63 0.06 -10.90
CA PHE A 76 1.97 1.02 -11.78
C PHE A 76 2.95 1.72 -12.71
N TYR A 77 4.14 2.02 -12.22
CA TYR A 77 5.18 2.69 -12.99
C TYR A 77 5.71 1.81 -14.12
N GLU A 78 5.97 0.55 -13.86
CA GLU A 78 6.40 -0.43 -14.87
C GLU A 78 5.31 -0.66 -15.92
N LEU A 79 4.05 -0.77 -15.49
CA LEU A 79 2.91 -0.85 -16.40
C LEU A 79 2.80 0.39 -17.31
N ALA A 80 3.04 1.59 -16.78
CA ALA A 80 3.00 2.84 -17.55
C ALA A 80 4.18 2.99 -18.51
N ARG A 81 5.33 2.37 -18.23
CA ARG A 81 6.50 2.38 -19.13
C ARG A 81 6.35 1.44 -20.31
N ASP A 82 5.62 0.35 -20.20
CA ASP A 82 5.44 -0.61 -21.30
C ASP A 82 4.52 -0.02 -22.38
N PRO A 83 5.02 0.13 -23.63
CA PRO A 83 4.22 0.66 -24.75
C PRO A 83 2.91 -0.11 -24.98
N LYS A 84 2.91 -1.44 -24.80
CA LYS A 84 1.71 -2.28 -24.97
C LYS A 84 0.62 -1.95 -23.96
N ASN A 85 1.03 -1.62 -22.73
CA ASN A 85 0.09 -1.23 -21.68
C ASN A 85 -0.42 0.20 -21.87
N ARG A 86 0.37 1.09 -22.46
CA ARG A 86 -0.10 2.45 -22.83
C ARG A 86 -1.29 2.41 -23.78
N GLU A 87 -1.29 1.51 -24.78
CA GLU A 87 -2.44 1.35 -25.67
C GLU A 87 -3.70 0.88 -24.90
N ARG A 88 -3.54 -0.04 -23.95
CA ARG A 88 -4.65 -0.47 -23.09
C ARG A 88 -5.15 0.63 -22.15
N LEU A 89 -4.23 1.43 -21.60
CA LEU A 89 -4.57 2.60 -20.80
C LEU A 89 -5.30 3.66 -21.63
N ARG A 90 -4.94 3.85 -22.90
CA ARG A 90 -5.66 4.75 -23.82
C ARG A 90 -7.11 4.32 -24.01
N ALA A 91 -7.36 3.03 -24.19
CA ALA A 91 -8.71 2.51 -24.36
C ALA A 91 -9.62 2.71 -23.12
N VAL A 92 -9.01 2.84 -21.92
CA VAL A 92 -9.74 3.08 -20.65
C VAL A 92 -9.78 4.57 -20.29
N SER A 93 -8.88 5.38 -20.86
CA SER A 93 -8.71 6.80 -20.53
C SER A 93 -9.85 7.69 -21.02
N ASP A 94 -10.62 7.26 -22.01
CA ASP A 94 -11.70 8.06 -22.57
C ASP A 94 -12.78 8.43 -21.53
N ASN A 95 -12.92 7.58 -20.50
CA ASN A 95 -13.90 7.76 -19.43
C ASN A 95 -13.29 8.23 -18.09
N ASN A 96 -11.96 8.47 -18.04
CA ASN A 96 -11.29 8.84 -16.78
C ASN A 96 -10.26 9.94 -16.99
N GLY A 97 -10.60 11.15 -16.51
CA GLY A 97 -9.75 12.34 -16.65
C GLY A 97 -8.35 12.21 -16.05
N PHE A 98 -8.18 11.40 -15.01
CA PHE A 98 -6.87 11.12 -14.39
C PHE A 98 -5.97 10.34 -15.34
N PHE A 99 -6.46 9.24 -15.92
CA PHE A 99 -5.68 8.45 -16.88
C PHE A 99 -5.37 9.22 -18.15
N LYS A 100 -6.28 10.09 -18.60
CA LYS A 100 -6.05 10.98 -19.75
C LYS A 100 -4.91 11.97 -19.48
N ALA A 101 -4.90 12.60 -18.32
CA ALA A 101 -3.83 13.53 -17.92
C ALA A 101 -2.49 12.81 -17.73
N LEU A 102 -2.50 11.61 -17.14
CA LEU A 102 -1.32 10.76 -16.98
C LEU A 102 -0.70 10.41 -18.34
N LEU A 103 -1.51 9.91 -19.27
CA LEU A 103 -1.05 9.56 -20.61
C LEU A 103 -0.50 10.77 -21.37
N ALA A 104 -1.16 11.92 -21.29
CA ALA A 104 -0.67 13.16 -21.90
C ALA A 104 0.70 13.61 -21.34
N GLY A 105 0.95 13.33 -20.07
CA GLY A 105 2.26 13.53 -19.45
C GLY A 105 3.31 12.55 -19.97
N LEU A 106 2.93 11.26 -20.08
CA LEU A 106 3.81 10.18 -20.55
C LEU A 106 4.18 10.29 -22.02
N ASP A 107 3.29 10.85 -22.85
CA ASP A 107 3.55 11.07 -24.29
C ASP A 107 4.51 12.25 -24.53
N LYS A 108 4.62 13.17 -23.58
CA LYS A 108 5.50 14.34 -23.69
C LYS A 108 6.93 14.11 -23.23
N ARG A 109 7.15 13.19 -22.31
CA ARG A 109 8.49 12.91 -21.74
C ARG A 109 8.60 11.44 -21.38
N GLU A 110 9.78 10.87 -21.61
CA GLU A 110 10.11 9.54 -21.08
C GLU A 110 10.16 9.59 -19.55
N LEU A 111 9.58 8.56 -18.93
CA LEU A 111 9.67 8.42 -17.49
C LEU A 111 11.11 8.07 -17.08
N PRO A 112 11.66 8.72 -16.04
CA PRO A 112 12.97 8.37 -15.52
C PRO A 112 12.95 6.92 -14.98
N PRO A 113 14.09 6.28 -14.71
CA PRO A 113 14.11 5.00 -14.01
C PRO A 113 13.36 5.08 -12.68
N PHE A 114 12.64 4.01 -12.30
CA PHE A 114 11.87 3.99 -11.05
C PHE A 114 12.72 4.31 -9.82
N SER A 115 14.00 3.90 -9.82
CA SER A 115 14.95 4.19 -8.75
C SER A 115 15.11 5.70 -8.43
N VAL A 116 14.85 6.57 -9.40
CA VAL A 116 14.87 8.03 -9.19
C VAL A 116 13.67 8.47 -8.36
N ILE A 117 12.52 7.82 -8.54
CA ILE A 117 11.28 8.14 -7.80
C ILE A 117 11.25 7.42 -6.46
N ALA A 118 11.70 6.16 -6.41
CA ALA A 118 11.69 5.33 -5.22
C ALA A 118 12.41 5.96 -4.03
N LYS A 119 13.45 6.78 -4.28
CA LYS A 119 14.17 7.49 -3.21
C LYS A 119 13.31 8.51 -2.45
N TYR A 120 12.21 8.98 -3.06
CA TYR A 120 11.27 9.90 -2.41
C TYR A 120 10.09 9.18 -1.74
N LEU A 121 9.98 7.87 -1.96
CA LEU A 121 8.95 7.04 -1.38
C LEU A 121 9.54 6.30 -0.17
N ALA A 122 8.91 6.43 0.96
CA ALA A 122 9.33 5.75 2.17
C ALA A 122 8.13 5.05 2.81
N PRO A 123 8.36 3.92 3.50
CA PRO A 123 7.33 3.27 4.29
C PRO A 123 6.67 4.25 5.25
N GLY A 124 5.38 4.13 5.41
CA GLY A 124 4.58 4.98 6.26
C GLY A 124 3.66 4.20 7.16
N GLY A 125 3.22 4.83 8.21
CA GLY A 125 2.26 4.28 9.14
C GLY A 125 1.36 5.36 9.72
N GLY A 126 0.32 4.92 10.37
CA GLY A 126 -0.60 5.81 11.08
C GLY A 126 -1.45 5.04 12.07
N PHE A 127 -2.12 5.76 12.91
CA PHE A 127 -3.02 5.19 13.91
C PHE A 127 -4.22 6.10 14.16
N LEU A 128 -5.31 5.50 14.60
CA LEU A 128 -6.53 6.15 14.98
C LEU A 128 -6.74 5.99 16.49
N VAL A 129 -6.93 7.08 17.18
CA VAL A 129 -7.31 7.10 18.60
C VAL A 129 -8.70 7.67 18.71
N ASP A 130 -9.52 7.05 19.54
CA ASP A 130 -10.81 7.57 19.97
C ASP A 130 -10.69 8.03 21.41
N ASP A 131 -10.92 9.31 21.67
CA ASP A 131 -10.90 9.89 23.00
C ASP A 131 -12.06 10.88 23.20
N ASP A 132 -12.16 11.46 24.39
CA ASP A 132 -13.26 12.37 24.76
C ASP A 132 -13.44 13.58 23.80
N THR A 133 -12.45 13.88 22.97
CA THR A 133 -12.50 14.96 21.98
C THR A 133 -12.86 14.47 20.58
N GLY A 134 -12.96 13.16 20.37
CA GLY A 134 -13.37 12.51 19.14
C GLY A 134 -12.29 11.62 18.53
N LEU A 135 -12.45 11.34 17.22
CA LEU A 135 -11.52 10.49 16.45
C LEU A 135 -10.34 11.30 15.94
N HIS A 136 -9.15 10.91 16.34
CA HIS A 136 -7.89 11.52 15.93
C HIS A 136 -7.06 10.56 15.09
N TYR A 137 -6.84 10.91 13.81
CA TYR A 137 -5.96 10.16 12.94
C TYR A 137 -4.60 10.86 12.81
N MET A 138 -3.54 10.14 13.12
CA MET A 138 -2.16 10.58 12.90
C MET A 138 -1.46 9.68 11.91
N SER A 139 -0.71 10.27 10.97
CA SER A 139 0.09 9.53 10.00
C SER A 139 1.47 10.16 9.82
N PHE A 140 2.44 9.33 9.47
CA PHE A 140 3.80 9.76 9.19
C PHE A 140 4.45 8.80 8.18
N SER A 141 5.55 9.24 7.57
CA SER A 141 6.43 8.39 6.77
C SER A 141 7.84 8.42 7.33
N LEU A 142 8.58 7.33 7.12
CA LEU A 142 10.01 7.30 7.41
C LEU A 142 10.74 8.22 6.41
N ARG A 143 11.82 8.82 6.84
CA ARG A 143 12.70 9.57 5.95
C ARG A 143 13.78 8.65 5.43
N ARG A 144 13.98 8.59 4.12
CA ARG A 144 15.18 7.98 3.53
C ARG A 144 16.26 9.05 3.47
N GLU A 145 17.41 8.76 4.08
CA GLU A 145 18.63 9.58 3.95
C GLU A 145 19.29 9.36 2.59
#